data_998f197f46ba9a053c77fe955de21f85
#
_entry.id   998f197f46ba9a053c77fe955de21f85
#
_cell.length_a   1.000
_cell.length_b   1.000
_cell.length_c   1.000
_cell.angle_alpha   90.00
_cell.angle_beta   90.00
_cell.angle_gamma   90.00
#
_symmetry.space_group_name_H-M   'P 1'
#
loop_
_entity.id
_entity.type
_entity.pdbx_description
1 polymer ?
#
loop_
_entity_poly.entity_id
_entity_poly.type
_entity_poly.pdbx_seq_one_letter_code
_entity_poly.pdbx_strand_id
1 'polypeptide(L)'
;MAETLIPPIEELTVAWESAWADPSFHAEFERLLRDYVGRPSMLYRADKLSAELGARIWLKREDLNHTGAHKINNCIGQVMLAVRMGKRRIIAETGAGQH
;
A
#
# COMPACT_ATOMS: atom_id res chain seq x y z
N MET A 1 -2.77 20.24 15.40
CA MET A 1 -1.96 19.04 15.69
C MET A 1 -1.37 19.16 17.09
N ALA A 2 -1.40 18.09 17.85
CA ALA A 2 -0.77 18.09 19.18
C ALA A 2 0.75 18.22 19.07
N GLU A 3 1.35 19.10 19.88
CA GLU A 3 2.80 19.33 19.84
C GLU A 3 3.62 18.08 20.11
N THR A 4 3.08 17.14 20.88
CA THR A 4 3.74 15.85 21.17
C THR A 4 3.92 14.97 19.94
N LEU A 5 3.20 15.23 18.85
CA LEU A 5 3.31 14.49 17.61
C LEU A 5 4.33 15.07 16.63
N ILE A 6 4.82 16.29 16.88
CA ILE A 6 5.75 16.96 15.96
C ILE A 6 7.08 16.22 15.84
N PRO A 7 7.79 15.85 16.93
CA PRO A 7 9.06 15.12 16.79
C PRO A 7 8.91 13.77 16.08
N PRO A 8 7.92 12.92 16.38
CA PRO A 8 7.72 11.68 15.62
C PRO A 8 7.45 11.89 14.14
N ILE A 9 6.71 12.94 13.78
CA ILE A 9 6.43 13.26 12.37
C ILE A 9 7.68 13.74 11.67
N GLU A 10 8.50 14.55 12.31
CA GLU A 10 9.78 14.99 11.75
C GLU A 10 10.72 13.81 11.54
N GLU A 11 10.81 12.90 12.51
CA GLU A 11 11.57 11.66 12.38
C GLU A 11 11.10 10.84 11.16
N LEU A 12 9.79 10.70 11.01
CA LEU A 12 9.19 9.97 9.89
C LEU A 12 9.50 10.64 8.55
N THR A 13 9.44 11.97 8.48
CA THR A 13 9.73 12.73 7.28
C THR A 13 11.16 12.51 6.83
N VAL A 14 12.12 12.61 7.74
CA VAL A 14 13.55 12.36 7.43
C VAL A 14 13.76 10.93 6.95
N ALA A 15 13.16 9.96 7.63
CA ALA A 15 13.27 8.56 7.27
C ALA A 15 12.66 8.29 5.89
N TRP A 16 11.52 8.88 5.58
CA TRP A 16 10.87 8.75 4.28
C TRP A 16 11.72 9.33 3.15
N GLU A 17 12.24 10.53 3.32
CA GLU A 17 13.10 11.17 2.32
C GLU A 17 14.35 10.33 2.05
N SER A 18 14.98 9.82 3.10
CA SER A 18 16.14 8.93 2.97
C SER A 18 15.80 7.63 2.25
N ALA A 19 14.70 7.00 2.62
CA ALA A 19 14.27 5.74 2.00
C ALA A 19 13.91 5.93 0.53
N TRP A 20 13.19 7.00 0.22
CA TRP A 20 12.73 7.26 -1.15
C TRP A 20 13.88 7.61 -2.08
N ALA A 21 14.97 8.13 -1.57
CA ALA A 21 16.19 8.39 -2.32
C ALA A 21 17.08 7.15 -2.50
N ASP A 22 16.79 6.06 -1.79
CA ASP A 22 17.59 4.84 -1.82
C ASP A 22 17.10 3.86 -2.89
N PRO A 23 17.88 3.58 -3.95
CA PRO A 23 17.47 2.64 -4.98
C PRO A 23 17.16 1.23 -4.46
N SER A 24 17.87 0.78 -3.42
CA SER A 24 17.62 -0.55 -2.86
C SER A 24 16.27 -0.65 -2.16
N PHE A 25 15.79 0.43 -1.54
CA PHE A 25 14.46 0.50 -0.96
C PHE A 25 13.39 0.39 -2.06
N HIS A 26 13.56 1.12 -3.15
CA HIS A 26 12.66 1.06 -4.30
C HIS A 26 12.60 -0.34 -4.90
N ALA A 27 13.76 -0.96 -5.11
CA ALA A 27 13.83 -2.30 -5.72
C ALA A 27 13.11 -3.34 -4.85
N GLU A 28 13.31 -3.30 -3.54
CA GLU A 28 12.63 -4.21 -2.61
C GLU A 28 11.13 -3.95 -2.55
N PHE A 29 10.73 -2.68 -2.54
CA PHE A 29 9.32 -2.31 -2.56
C PHE A 29 8.63 -2.82 -3.83
N GLU A 30 9.23 -2.59 -4.99
CA GLU A 30 8.69 -3.08 -6.27
C GLU A 30 8.64 -4.60 -6.32
N ARG A 31 9.66 -5.27 -5.80
CA ARG A 31 9.68 -6.73 -5.73
C ARG A 31 8.51 -7.26 -4.90
N LEU A 32 8.27 -6.67 -3.74
CA LEU A 32 7.17 -7.08 -2.87
C LEU A 32 5.80 -6.78 -3.49
N LEU A 33 5.65 -5.65 -4.15
CA LEU A 33 4.41 -5.34 -4.86
C LEU A 33 4.11 -6.37 -5.95
N ARG A 34 5.13 -6.78 -6.69
CA ARG A 34 4.98 -7.76 -7.77
C ARG A 34 4.79 -9.17 -7.24
N ASP A 35 5.66 -9.62 -6.35
CA ASP A 35 5.76 -11.04 -5.99
C ASP A 35 4.89 -11.41 -4.78
N TYR A 36 4.65 -10.49 -3.88
CA TYR A 36 3.85 -10.74 -2.68
C TYR A 36 2.42 -10.22 -2.81
N VAL A 37 2.25 -8.99 -3.26
CA VAL A 37 0.94 -8.37 -3.40
C VAL A 37 0.21 -8.84 -4.67
N GLY A 38 0.95 -9.04 -5.76
CA GLY A 38 0.38 -9.46 -7.04
C GLY A 38 0.06 -8.28 -7.97
N ARG A 39 0.86 -7.23 -7.90
CA ARG A 39 0.71 -6.07 -8.77
C ARG A 39 1.55 -6.19 -10.04
N PRO A 40 1.12 -5.57 -11.14
CA PRO A 40 -0.13 -4.79 -11.29
C PRO A 40 -1.37 -5.68 -11.23
N SER A 41 -2.42 -5.19 -10.57
CA SER A 41 -3.68 -5.90 -10.52
C SER A 41 -4.40 -5.86 -11.87
N MET A 42 -5.22 -6.89 -12.13
CA MET A 42 -5.91 -7.04 -13.40
C MET A 42 -6.94 -5.93 -13.62
N LEU A 43 -7.01 -5.45 -14.85
CA LEU A 43 -8.12 -4.64 -15.33
C LEU A 43 -9.05 -5.55 -16.13
N TYR A 44 -10.22 -5.82 -15.57
CA TYR A 44 -11.17 -6.79 -16.11
C TYR A 44 -12.38 -6.09 -16.73
N ARG A 45 -12.74 -6.47 -17.95
CA ARG A 45 -13.94 -5.96 -18.57
C ARG A 45 -15.14 -6.81 -18.15
N ALA A 46 -16.12 -6.18 -17.52
CA ALA A 46 -17.35 -6.83 -17.07
C ALA A 46 -18.38 -6.83 -18.22
N ASP A 47 -18.29 -7.82 -19.11
CA ASP A 47 -19.09 -7.84 -20.33
C ASP A 47 -20.59 -7.91 -20.07
N LYS A 48 -21.04 -8.80 -19.19
CA LYS A 48 -22.45 -8.96 -18.87
C LYS A 48 -23.04 -7.70 -18.24
N LEU A 49 -22.35 -7.14 -17.26
CA LEU A 49 -22.79 -5.93 -16.58
C LEU A 49 -22.80 -4.73 -17.55
N SER A 50 -21.79 -4.66 -18.42
CA SER A 50 -21.72 -3.63 -19.46
C SER A 50 -22.92 -3.69 -20.39
N ALA A 51 -23.31 -4.89 -20.83
CA ALA A 51 -24.47 -5.08 -21.70
C ALA A 51 -25.77 -4.70 -21.00
N GLU A 52 -25.94 -5.07 -19.73
CA GLU A 52 -27.12 -4.77 -18.95
C GLU A 52 -27.30 -3.27 -18.72
N LEU A 53 -26.22 -2.55 -18.47
CA LEU A 53 -26.25 -1.13 -18.13
C LEU A 53 -26.04 -0.20 -19.32
N GLY A 54 -25.73 -0.75 -20.51
CA GLY A 54 -25.48 0.06 -21.70
C GLY A 54 -24.24 0.93 -21.62
N ALA A 55 -23.24 0.53 -20.82
CA ALA A 55 -22.00 1.26 -20.61
C ALA A 55 -20.82 0.30 -20.67
N ARG A 56 -19.62 0.82 -20.93
CA ARG A 56 -18.39 0.04 -20.86
C ARG A 56 -17.88 0.05 -19.43
N ILE A 57 -18.02 -1.07 -18.73
CA ILE A 57 -17.63 -1.17 -17.32
C ILE A 57 -16.39 -2.03 -17.19
N TRP A 58 -15.39 -1.46 -16.55
CA TRP A 58 -14.12 -2.10 -16.26
C TRP A 58 -13.90 -2.13 -14.76
N LEU A 59 -13.36 -3.23 -14.27
CA LEU A 59 -13.06 -3.41 -12.84
C LEU A 59 -11.55 -3.49 -12.65
N LYS A 60 -10.99 -2.58 -11.87
CA LYS A 60 -9.62 -2.69 -11.40
C LYS A 60 -9.63 -3.64 -10.20
N ARG A 61 -9.11 -4.85 -10.42
CA ARG A 61 -9.29 -5.98 -9.51
C ARG A 61 -8.32 -5.95 -8.32
N GLU A 62 -8.46 -4.94 -7.46
CA GLU A 62 -7.66 -4.86 -6.22
C GLU A 62 -8.06 -5.92 -5.19
N ASP A 63 -9.21 -6.56 -5.37
CA ASP A 63 -9.62 -7.73 -4.60
C ASP A 63 -8.74 -8.96 -4.83
N LEU A 64 -8.01 -9.00 -5.95
CA LEU A 64 -7.08 -10.08 -6.27
C LEU A 64 -5.69 -9.89 -5.65
N ASN A 65 -5.44 -8.77 -5.02
CA ASN A 65 -4.20 -8.56 -4.26
C ASN A 65 -4.13 -9.53 -3.08
N HIS A 66 -2.92 -9.87 -2.66
CA HIS A 66 -2.74 -10.62 -1.42
C HIS A 66 -3.44 -9.87 -0.27
N THR A 67 -4.17 -10.55 0.56
CA THR A 67 -5.11 -10.07 1.59
C THR A 67 -6.47 -9.62 1.08
N GLY A 68 -6.70 -9.57 -0.22
CA GLY A 68 -8.02 -9.37 -0.80
C GLY A 68 -8.51 -7.93 -0.91
N ALA A 69 -7.63 -6.93 -0.70
CA ALA A 69 -8.00 -5.52 -0.79
C ALA A 69 -6.81 -4.63 -1.12
N HIS A 70 -7.08 -3.33 -1.26
CA HIS A 70 -6.07 -2.34 -1.65
C HIS A 70 -5.09 -1.94 -0.54
N LYS A 71 -5.45 -2.15 0.72
CA LYS A 71 -4.66 -1.69 1.87
C LYS A 71 -3.25 -2.27 1.93
N ILE A 72 -3.05 -3.46 1.38
CA ILE A 72 -1.72 -4.10 1.34
C ILE A 72 -0.69 -3.22 0.63
N ASN A 73 -1.10 -2.41 -0.32
CA ASN A 73 -0.20 -1.49 -1.04
C ASN A 73 0.48 -0.50 -0.09
N ASN A 74 -0.31 0.11 0.79
CA ASN A 74 0.22 1.01 1.82
C ASN A 74 0.98 0.26 2.91
N CYS A 75 0.46 -0.90 3.33
CA CYS A 75 1.06 -1.69 4.40
C CYS A 75 2.48 -2.09 4.08
N ILE A 76 2.75 -2.53 2.86
CA ILE A 76 4.10 -2.94 2.44
C ILE A 76 5.09 -1.78 2.59
N GLY A 77 4.76 -0.61 2.05
CA GLY A 77 5.64 0.56 2.14
C GLY A 77 5.84 1.04 3.57
N GLN A 78 4.77 1.09 4.34
CA GLN A 78 4.82 1.54 5.73
C GLN A 78 5.63 0.59 6.61
N VAL A 79 5.45 -0.72 6.45
CA VAL A 79 6.22 -1.71 7.22
C VAL A 79 7.70 -1.65 6.82
N MET A 80 8.01 -1.56 5.54
CA MET A 80 9.41 -1.43 5.08
C MET A 80 10.06 -0.20 5.69
N LEU A 81 9.35 0.94 5.71
CA LEU A 81 9.88 2.16 6.28
C LEU A 81 10.09 2.02 7.79
N ALA A 82 9.12 1.44 8.51
CA ALA A 82 9.23 1.23 9.94
C ALA A 82 10.40 0.30 10.30
N VAL A 83 10.59 -0.77 9.55
CA VAL A 83 11.73 -1.68 9.75
C VAL A 83 13.06 -0.96 9.49
N ARG A 84 13.12 -0.15 8.45
CA ARG A 84 14.31 0.66 8.12
C ARG A 84 14.63 1.65 9.23
N MET A 85 13.61 2.19 9.92
CA MET A 85 13.76 3.08 11.07
C MET A 85 14.19 2.35 12.36
N GLY A 86 14.30 1.03 12.32
CA GLY A 86 14.68 0.22 13.47
C GLY A 86 13.54 -0.06 14.44
N LYS A 87 12.30 0.13 14.02
CA LYS A 87 11.13 -0.18 14.85
C LYS A 87 10.95 -1.69 14.95
N ARG A 88 10.81 -2.19 16.18
CA ARG A 88 10.66 -3.63 16.45
C ARG A 88 9.22 -4.05 16.65
N ARG A 89 8.35 -3.11 17.02
CA ARG A 89 6.95 -3.37 17.26
C ARG A 89 6.14 -2.47 16.35
N ILE A 90 5.33 -3.08 15.50
CA ILE A 90 4.50 -2.38 14.53
C ILE A 90 3.04 -2.70 14.88
N ILE A 91 2.24 -1.67 15.04
CA ILE A 91 0.81 -1.78 15.30
C ILE A 91 0.04 -1.05 14.23
N ALA A 92 -1.20 -1.46 14.00
CA ALA A 92 -2.09 -0.81 13.08
C ALA A 92 -3.38 -0.44 13.78
N GLU A 93 -3.89 0.74 13.48
CA GLU A 93 -5.21 1.17 13.93
C GLU A 93 -6.18 1.00 12.76
N THR A 94 -7.37 0.50 13.04
CA THR A 94 -8.39 0.32 12.02
C THR A 94 -9.77 0.56 12.61
N GLY A 95 -10.57 1.41 11.92
CA GLY A 95 -11.95 1.68 12.34
C GLY A 95 -12.92 0.61 11.88
N ALA A 96 -12.79 0.15 10.64
CA ALA A 96 -13.73 -0.78 9.99
C ALA A 96 -13.15 -2.19 9.78
N GLY A 97 -11.99 -2.49 10.29
CA GLY A 97 -11.37 -3.81 10.14
C GLY A 97 -10.73 -4.05 8.79
N GLN A 98 -10.47 -3.02 8.01
CA GLN A 98 -9.87 -3.14 6.67
C GLN A 98 -8.36 -3.36 6.70
N HIS A 99 -7.72 -2.98 7.78
CA HIS A 99 -6.25 -2.94 7.86
C HIS A 99 -5.64 -4.32 8.14
#